data_bca8748ba675b97e9747cecd01dd9f4a
#
_entry.id   bca8748ba675b97e9747cecd01dd9f4a
#
_cell.length_a   1.000
_cell.length_b   1.000
_cell.length_c   1.000
_cell.angle_alpha   90.00
_cell.angle_beta   90.00
_cell.angle_gamma   90.00
#
_symmetry.space_group_name_H-M   'P 1'
#
loop_
_entity.id
_entity.type
_entity.pdbx_description
1 polymer ?
#
loop_
_entity_poly.entity_id
_entity_poly.type
_entity_poly.pdbx_seq_one_letter_code
_entity_poly.pdbx_strand_id
1 'polypeptide(L)'
;LILSAEGTQSEWGAGDSVAADEELPPAPQNVQAKAGNGRVTVTWDAVPDAMYYNLYFQTTKGVQIKFSELTRPIASAEDFKAVIGVKKDKATCLEGATSPFVHDDLANGTCYHYVVTVVTQKGESLESQEVMAIPSPYLLAMAFGQEGPDDGEFSSPTGLTLDKDGNMYVADTDNHSIQKFSKDGK
;
A
#
# COMPACT_ATOMS: atom_id res chain seq x y z
N LEU A 1 65.94 2.79 43.02
CA LEU A 1 64.92 1.93 43.64
C LEU A 1 63.78 1.75 42.61
N ILE A 2 63.74 0.61 41.97
CA ILE A 2 62.73 0.28 40.98
C ILE A 2 61.69 -0.57 41.68
N LEU A 3 60.45 -0.11 41.75
CA LEU A 3 59.31 -0.88 42.20
C LEU A 3 58.58 -1.33 40.95
N SER A 4 58.65 -2.63 40.65
CA SER A 4 57.79 -3.31 39.71
C SER A 4 56.41 -3.51 40.34
N ALA A 5 55.38 -2.97 39.74
CA ALA A 5 54.01 -3.34 40.06
C ALA A 5 53.55 -4.38 39.04
N GLU A 6 53.50 -5.63 39.47
CA GLU A 6 52.78 -6.69 38.79
C GLU A 6 51.27 -6.42 38.91
N GLY A 7 50.68 -5.93 37.84
CA GLY A 7 49.26 -5.82 37.74
C GLY A 7 48.70 -7.12 37.15
N THR A 8 47.93 -7.84 37.94
CA THR A 8 47.14 -8.99 37.52
C THR A 8 46.24 -8.62 36.36
N GLN A 9 46.43 -9.30 35.21
CA GLN A 9 45.45 -9.30 34.11
C GLN A 9 44.17 -9.98 34.63
N SER A 10 43.13 -9.21 34.81
CA SER A 10 41.79 -9.78 34.93
C SER A 10 41.42 -10.39 33.56
N GLU A 11 41.30 -11.72 33.54
CA GLU A 11 40.66 -12.43 32.43
C GLU A 11 39.24 -11.86 32.26
N TRP A 12 39.09 -10.97 31.30
CA TRP A 12 37.76 -10.72 30.75
C TRP A 12 37.39 -11.98 30.02
N GLY A 13 36.45 -12.73 30.59
CA GLY A 13 35.89 -13.91 29.97
C GLY A 13 35.49 -13.57 28.53
N ALA A 14 35.70 -14.55 27.63
CA ALA A 14 35.29 -14.48 26.27
C ALA A 14 33.84 -14.00 26.22
N GLY A 15 33.70 -12.76 25.80
CA GLY A 15 32.39 -12.14 25.69
C GLY A 15 31.49 -13.02 24.86
N ASP A 16 30.31 -13.20 25.36
CA ASP A 16 29.21 -13.68 24.57
C ASP A 16 29.30 -13.04 23.18
N SER A 17 29.43 -13.87 22.15
CA SER A 17 29.27 -13.44 20.78
C SER A 17 27.90 -12.76 20.74
N VAL A 18 27.92 -11.44 20.60
CA VAL A 18 26.69 -10.68 20.29
C VAL A 18 26.07 -11.44 19.14
N ALA A 19 24.89 -12.01 19.38
CA ALA A 19 24.18 -12.73 18.35
C ALA A 19 24.15 -11.84 17.12
N ALA A 20 24.56 -12.38 15.99
CA ALA A 20 24.55 -11.68 14.72
C ALA A 20 23.22 -10.92 14.62
N ASP A 21 23.27 -9.61 14.28
CA ASP A 21 22.12 -8.77 14.05
C ASP A 21 21.01 -9.60 13.39
N GLU A 22 19.96 -9.91 14.13
CA GLU A 22 18.80 -10.60 13.55
C GLU A 22 18.15 -9.59 12.62
N GLU A 23 18.56 -9.66 11.34
CA GLU A 23 18.01 -8.84 10.30
C GLU A 23 16.50 -9.07 10.24
N LEU A 24 15.72 -7.98 10.38
CA LEU A 24 14.26 -8.04 10.30
C LEU A 24 13.83 -8.65 8.97
N PRO A 25 12.68 -9.32 8.93
CA PRO A 25 12.15 -9.83 7.67
C PRO A 25 11.94 -8.69 6.67
N PRO A 26 12.13 -8.96 5.36
CA PRO A 26 11.91 -7.95 4.33
C PRO A 26 10.44 -7.53 4.30
N ALA A 27 10.18 -6.25 4.06
CA ALA A 27 8.83 -5.74 3.88
C ALA A 27 8.15 -6.36 2.65
N PRO A 28 6.84 -6.64 2.68
CA PRO A 28 6.10 -7.14 1.53
C PRO A 28 6.25 -6.22 0.31
N GLN A 29 6.44 -6.82 -0.86
CA GLN A 29 6.67 -6.13 -2.13
C GLN A 29 5.44 -6.23 -3.05
N ASN A 30 5.41 -5.41 -4.10
CA ASN A 30 4.38 -5.39 -5.13
C ASN A 30 2.95 -5.25 -4.56
N VAL A 31 2.83 -4.47 -3.49
CA VAL A 31 1.52 -4.20 -2.88
C VAL A 31 0.67 -3.40 -3.86
N GLN A 32 -0.56 -3.84 -4.07
CA GLN A 32 -1.53 -3.18 -4.94
C GLN A 32 -2.88 -3.10 -4.24
N ALA A 33 -3.64 -2.03 -4.50
CA ALA A 33 -4.99 -1.85 -4.01
C ALA A 33 -5.95 -1.63 -5.19
N LYS A 34 -6.94 -2.49 -5.32
CA LYS A 34 -7.97 -2.42 -6.38
C LYS A 34 -9.32 -2.10 -5.77
N ALA A 35 -9.90 -0.98 -6.18
CA ALA A 35 -11.23 -0.56 -5.75
C ALA A 35 -12.35 -1.43 -6.34
N GLY A 36 -13.41 -1.61 -5.58
CA GLY A 36 -14.69 -2.21 -5.96
C GLY A 36 -15.85 -1.42 -5.35
N ASN A 37 -17.08 -1.89 -5.52
CA ASN A 37 -18.24 -1.30 -4.87
C ASN A 37 -18.24 -1.65 -3.38
N GLY A 38 -18.06 -0.65 -2.51
CA GLY A 38 -18.00 -0.82 -1.06
C GLY A 38 -16.83 -1.68 -0.57
N ARG A 39 -15.77 -1.88 -1.37
CA ARG A 39 -14.64 -2.74 -1.02
C ARG A 39 -13.33 -2.32 -1.68
N VAL A 40 -12.24 -2.81 -1.11
CA VAL A 40 -10.90 -2.75 -1.72
C VAL A 40 -10.27 -4.13 -1.61
N THR A 41 -9.72 -4.63 -2.71
CA THR A 41 -8.88 -5.83 -2.71
C THR A 41 -7.42 -5.41 -2.67
N VAL A 42 -6.68 -5.85 -1.65
CA VAL A 42 -5.25 -5.60 -1.50
C VAL A 42 -4.48 -6.89 -1.78
N THR A 43 -3.46 -6.80 -2.60
CA THR A 43 -2.58 -7.92 -2.96
C THR A 43 -1.13 -7.57 -2.72
N TRP A 44 -0.30 -8.56 -2.44
CA TRP A 44 1.14 -8.45 -2.27
C TRP A 44 1.83 -9.77 -2.55
N ASP A 45 3.13 -9.72 -2.78
CA ASP A 45 3.95 -10.93 -2.96
C ASP A 45 4.19 -11.65 -1.64
N ALA A 46 4.24 -12.97 -1.70
CA ALA A 46 4.55 -13.79 -0.53
C ALA A 46 6.01 -13.56 -0.09
N VAL A 47 6.20 -13.41 1.21
CA VAL A 47 7.53 -13.31 1.84
C VAL A 47 7.91 -14.67 2.41
N PRO A 48 9.15 -15.15 2.20
CA PRO A 48 9.64 -16.40 2.80
C PRO A 48 9.50 -16.41 4.32
N ASP A 49 9.20 -17.57 4.88
CA ASP A 49 9.03 -17.78 6.33
C ASP A 49 7.93 -16.93 7.00
N ALA A 50 7.02 -16.36 6.19
CA ALA A 50 5.87 -15.63 6.70
C ALA A 50 4.97 -16.54 7.56
N MET A 51 4.71 -16.15 8.78
CA MET A 51 3.70 -16.77 9.64
C MET A 51 2.31 -16.21 9.33
N TYR A 52 2.21 -14.89 9.22
CA TYR A 52 1.02 -14.14 8.81
C TYR A 52 1.40 -12.72 8.41
N TYR A 53 0.41 -11.96 7.92
CA TYR A 53 0.56 -10.56 7.56
C TYR A 53 -0.39 -9.70 8.37
N ASN A 54 0.01 -8.45 8.62
CA ASN A 54 -0.86 -7.42 9.16
C ASN A 54 -1.12 -6.39 8.08
N LEU A 55 -2.39 -6.07 7.85
CA LEU A 55 -2.81 -5.01 6.95
C LEU A 55 -3.24 -3.81 7.78
N TYR A 56 -2.57 -2.67 7.61
CA TYR A 56 -2.93 -1.42 8.27
C TYR A 56 -3.61 -0.49 7.30
N PHE A 57 -4.68 0.17 7.73
CA PHE A 57 -5.37 1.13 6.89
C PHE A 57 -5.85 2.35 7.66
N GLN A 58 -6.04 3.44 6.92
CA GLN A 58 -6.67 4.68 7.39
C GLN A 58 -7.20 5.50 6.20
N THR A 59 -7.96 6.56 6.49
CA THR A 59 -8.56 7.42 5.46
C THR A 59 -7.73 8.66 5.15
N THR A 60 -6.58 8.83 5.79
CA THR A 60 -5.63 9.92 5.55
C THR A 60 -4.30 9.36 5.09
N LYS A 61 -3.60 10.08 4.21
CA LYS A 61 -2.25 9.70 3.76
C LYS A 61 -1.25 9.66 4.92
N GLY A 62 -0.27 8.76 4.84
CA GLY A 62 0.83 8.70 5.79
C GLY A 62 0.75 7.53 6.76
N VAL A 63 0.24 6.37 6.30
CA VAL A 63 0.33 5.09 7.03
C VAL A 63 1.79 4.66 7.19
N GLN A 64 2.70 5.17 6.36
CA GLN A 64 4.13 4.88 6.40
C GLN A 64 4.81 5.55 7.60
N ILE A 65 5.71 4.80 8.26
CA ILE A 65 6.65 5.36 9.23
C ILE A 65 7.79 6.02 8.48
N LYS A 66 7.99 7.32 8.71
CA LYS A 66 9.18 8.00 8.23
C LYS A 66 10.32 7.78 9.24
N PHE A 67 11.20 6.83 8.95
CA PHE A 67 12.39 6.58 9.78
C PHE A 67 13.32 7.78 9.89
N SER A 68 13.27 8.72 8.94
CA SER A 68 14.06 9.96 8.99
C SER A 68 13.71 10.89 10.17
N GLU A 69 12.59 10.64 10.86
CA GLU A 69 12.18 11.39 12.05
C GLU A 69 12.66 10.76 13.36
N LEU A 70 13.35 9.60 13.30
CA LEU A 70 13.93 8.98 14.48
C LEU A 70 15.20 9.71 14.86
N THR A 71 15.17 10.38 15.99
CA THR A 71 16.32 11.14 16.54
C THR A 71 17.36 10.26 17.23
N ARG A 72 17.11 8.95 17.36
CA ARG A 72 18.01 7.98 17.98
C ARG A 72 18.13 6.70 17.16
N PRO A 73 19.28 6.01 17.19
CA PRO A 73 19.40 4.68 16.60
C PRO A 73 18.43 3.70 17.26
N ILE A 74 17.82 2.85 16.46
CA ILE A 74 17.04 1.71 16.97
C ILE A 74 18.07 0.68 17.44
N ALA A 75 18.21 0.51 18.73
CA ALA A 75 19.22 -0.37 19.33
C ALA A 75 18.69 -1.78 19.67
N SER A 76 17.38 -1.98 19.62
CA SER A 76 16.76 -3.25 19.97
C SER A 76 15.43 -3.49 19.24
N ALA A 77 15.00 -4.76 19.18
CA ALA A 77 13.67 -5.12 18.69
C ALA A 77 12.52 -4.49 19.50
N GLU A 78 12.75 -4.20 20.79
CA GLU A 78 11.77 -3.51 21.65
C GLU A 78 11.67 -2.02 21.30
N ASP A 79 12.81 -1.37 21.02
CA ASP A 79 12.81 0.01 20.52
C ASP A 79 12.07 0.13 19.19
N PHE A 80 12.26 -0.85 18.30
CA PHE A 80 11.56 -0.94 17.04
C PHE A 80 10.04 -1.10 17.23
N LYS A 81 9.60 -2.01 18.11
CA LYS A 81 8.18 -2.17 18.46
C LYS A 81 7.58 -0.89 19.04
N ALA A 82 8.30 -0.18 19.88
CA ALA A 82 7.84 1.07 20.47
C ALA A 82 7.66 2.17 19.41
N VAL A 83 8.56 2.24 18.44
CA VAL A 83 8.48 3.23 17.33
C VAL A 83 7.33 2.92 16.39
N ILE A 84 7.16 1.66 16.00
CA ILE A 84 6.03 1.21 15.17
C ILE A 84 4.72 1.44 15.92
N GLY A 85 4.64 1.09 17.21
CA GLY A 85 3.46 1.27 18.05
C GLY A 85 2.95 2.71 18.08
N VAL A 86 3.84 3.69 18.19
CA VAL A 86 3.46 5.12 18.29
C VAL A 86 2.72 5.65 17.05
N LYS A 87 3.01 5.14 15.85
CA LYS A 87 2.29 5.55 14.61
C LYS A 87 1.13 4.65 14.25
N LYS A 88 1.18 3.39 14.63
CA LYS A 88 0.10 2.43 14.42
C LYS A 88 -1.16 2.77 15.23
N ASP A 89 -1.06 3.55 16.30
CA ASP A 89 -2.20 3.99 17.12
C ASP A 89 -3.27 4.78 16.34
N LYS A 90 -2.95 5.26 15.13
CA LYS A 90 -3.90 5.99 14.26
C LYS A 90 -4.44 5.17 13.11
N ALA A 91 -3.79 4.07 12.75
CA ALA A 91 -4.23 3.17 11.70
C ALA A 91 -4.95 1.97 12.30
N THR A 92 -6.01 1.52 11.66
CA THR A 92 -6.66 0.25 12.03
C THR A 92 -5.84 -0.91 11.50
N CYS A 93 -5.53 -1.88 12.35
CA CYS A 93 -4.83 -3.11 12.00
C CYS A 93 -5.82 -4.25 11.78
N LEU A 94 -5.67 -4.96 10.68
CA LEU A 94 -6.34 -6.22 10.37
C LEU A 94 -5.29 -7.32 10.42
N GLU A 95 -5.25 -8.05 11.53
CA GLU A 95 -4.27 -9.11 11.78
C GLU A 95 -4.61 -10.39 11.02
N GLY A 96 -3.58 -11.16 10.66
CA GLY A 96 -3.76 -12.46 10.00
C GLY A 96 -4.25 -12.35 8.55
N ALA A 97 -4.02 -11.22 7.89
CA ALA A 97 -4.41 -11.03 6.51
C ALA A 97 -3.67 -12.00 5.58
N THR A 98 -4.30 -12.40 4.47
CA THR A 98 -3.71 -13.21 3.40
C THR A 98 -3.89 -12.51 2.07
N SER A 99 -2.92 -12.64 1.16
CA SER A 99 -3.02 -12.06 -0.20
C SER A 99 -3.72 -13.07 -1.14
N PRO A 100 -4.77 -12.67 -1.89
CA PRO A 100 -5.48 -11.39 -1.84
C PRO A 100 -6.33 -11.22 -0.57
N PHE A 101 -6.36 -9.99 -0.04
CA PHE A 101 -7.24 -9.62 1.07
C PHE A 101 -8.37 -8.72 0.57
N VAL A 102 -9.61 -9.03 0.92
CA VAL A 102 -10.78 -8.21 0.57
C VAL A 102 -11.24 -7.46 1.82
N HIS A 103 -11.15 -6.14 1.78
CA HIS A 103 -11.68 -5.24 2.80
C HIS A 103 -13.05 -4.75 2.35
N ASP A 104 -14.09 -5.32 2.92
CA ASP A 104 -15.50 -5.03 2.63
C ASP A 104 -16.05 -3.91 3.53
N ASP A 105 -17.31 -3.55 3.32
CA ASP A 105 -18.10 -2.57 4.08
C ASP A 105 -17.50 -1.17 4.12
N LEU A 106 -16.79 -0.80 3.07
CA LEU A 106 -16.16 0.50 2.92
C LEU A 106 -17.12 1.53 2.31
N ALA A 107 -16.99 2.78 2.77
CA ALA A 107 -17.74 3.89 2.19
C ALA A 107 -17.22 4.23 0.79
N ASN A 108 -18.11 4.17 -0.21
CA ASN A 108 -17.79 4.63 -1.56
C ASN A 108 -17.45 6.14 -1.56
N GLY A 109 -16.46 6.51 -2.39
CA GLY A 109 -15.97 7.89 -2.48
C GLY A 109 -14.95 8.28 -1.40
N THR A 110 -14.71 7.42 -0.41
CA THR A 110 -13.69 7.65 0.63
C THR A 110 -12.34 7.05 0.18
N CYS A 111 -11.26 7.82 0.32
CA CYS A 111 -9.92 7.33 0.04
C CYS A 111 -9.41 6.50 1.21
N TYR A 112 -9.00 5.27 0.95
CA TYR A 112 -8.37 4.37 1.94
C TYR A 112 -6.92 4.14 1.55
N HIS A 113 -6.02 4.30 2.52
CA HIS A 113 -4.59 4.10 2.40
C HIS A 113 -4.20 2.84 3.15
N TYR A 114 -3.32 2.02 2.56
CA TYR A 114 -2.92 0.72 3.09
C TYR A 114 -1.42 0.57 3.09
N VAL A 115 -0.91 -0.10 4.14
CA VAL A 115 0.42 -0.71 4.18
C VAL A 115 0.30 -2.12 4.74
N VAL A 116 1.22 -2.99 4.36
CA VAL A 116 1.28 -4.39 4.80
C VAL A 116 2.62 -4.63 5.48
N THR A 117 2.59 -5.38 6.57
CA THR A 117 3.79 -5.93 7.20
C THR A 117 3.71 -7.46 7.21
N VAL A 118 4.84 -8.13 7.30
CA VAL A 118 4.93 -9.58 7.50
C VAL A 118 5.44 -9.88 8.90
N VAL A 119 4.88 -10.88 9.53
CA VAL A 119 5.34 -11.41 10.81
C VAL A 119 5.98 -12.78 10.58
N THR A 120 7.21 -12.93 11.06
CA THR A 120 7.99 -14.18 11.04
C THR A 120 8.46 -14.50 12.45
N GLN A 121 9.21 -15.59 12.64
CA GLN A 121 9.85 -15.88 13.92
C GLN A 121 10.88 -14.80 14.35
N LYS A 122 11.44 -14.06 13.40
CA LYS A 122 12.38 -12.96 13.64
C LYS A 122 11.69 -11.65 14.04
N GLY A 123 10.36 -11.59 14.02
CA GLY A 123 9.57 -10.42 14.34
C GLY A 123 8.75 -9.90 13.15
N GLU A 124 8.25 -8.68 13.29
CA GLU A 124 7.46 -8.00 12.27
C GLU A 124 8.36 -7.11 11.40
N SER A 125 8.16 -7.14 10.09
CA SER A 125 8.90 -6.33 9.13
C SER A 125 8.58 -4.83 9.23
N LEU A 126 9.34 -4.03 8.49
CA LEU A 126 8.92 -2.67 8.13
C LEU A 126 7.66 -2.71 7.27
N GLU A 127 7.00 -1.55 7.17
CA GLU A 127 5.86 -1.40 6.28
C GLU A 127 6.29 -1.50 4.81
N SER A 128 5.38 -2.04 4.02
CA SER A 128 5.45 -1.97 2.57
C SER A 128 5.32 -0.53 2.05
N GLN A 129 5.49 -0.35 0.75
CA GLN A 129 5.05 0.87 0.08
C GLN A 129 3.55 1.11 0.35
N GLU A 130 3.18 2.37 0.67
CA GLU A 130 1.78 2.77 0.82
C GLU A 130 1.07 2.73 -0.53
N VAL A 131 -0.10 2.08 -0.54
CA VAL A 131 -1.02 2.10 -1.68
C VAL A 131 -2.36 2.69 -1.27
N MET A 132 -3.15 3.17 -2.23
CA MET A 132 -4.44 3.77 -1.97
C MET A 132 -5.49 3.33 -2.97
N ALA A 133 -6.75 3.31 -2.53
CA ALA A 133 -7.90 3.07 -3.39
C ALA A 133 -9.13 3.83 -2.88
N ILE A 134 -10.02 4.17 -3.80
CA ILE A 134 -11.31 4.81 -3.52
C ILE A 134 -12.40 3.86 -3.98
N PRO A 135 -13.10 3.15 -3.07
CA PRO A 135 -14.26 2.33 -3.42
C PRO A 135 -15.27 3.15 -4.19
N SER A 136 -15.88 2.55 -5.21
CA SER A 136 -16.87 3.22 -6.04
C SER A 136 -17.90 2.21 -6.54
N PRO A 137 -19.20 2.56 -6.55
CA PRO A 137 -20.22 1.75 -7.20
C PRO A 137 -20.08 1.79 -8.73
N TYR A 138 -19.31 2.75 -9.24
CA TYR A 138 -19.05 2.92 -10.64
C TYR A 138 -17.64 2.43 -10.96
N LEU A 139 -17.54 1.27 -11.59
CA LEU A 139 -16.27 0.78 -12.11
C LEU A 139 -16.16 1.23 -13.55
N LEU A 140 -14.97 1.67 -13.96
CA LEU A 140 -14.69 1.92 -15.37
C LEU A 140 -14.81 0.60 -16.11
N ALA A 141 -15.92 0.44 -16.85
CA ALA A 141 -16.16 -0.75 -17.65
C ALA A 141 -15.42 -0.67 -18.98
N MET A 142 -15.35 0.54 -19.55
CA MET A 142 -14.79 0.77 -20.87
C MET A 142 -14.38 2.24 -21.00
N ALA A 143 -13.29 2.49 -21.71
CA ALA A 143 -12.93 3.80 -22.23
C ALA A 143 -12.63 3.65 -23.73
N PHE A 144 -13.07 4.59 -24.53
CA PHE A 144 -12.83 4.60 -25.97
C PHE A 144 -12.76 6.04 -26.49
N GLY A 145 -12.23 6.18 -27.70
CA GLY A 145 -12.00 7.46 -28.33
C GLY A 145 -10.64 8.08 -27.96
N GLN A 146 -10.21 8.97 -28.81
CA GLN A 146 -9.02 9.80 -28.66
C GLN A 146 -9.31 11.18 -29.22
N GLU A 147 -8.40 12.12 -29.06
CA GLU A 147 -8.52 13.45 -29.70
C GLU A 147 -8.31 13.33 -31.21
N GLY A 148 -9.22 13.91 -32.00
CA GLY A 148 -9.09 13.95 -33.46
C GLY A 148 -10.41 14.22 -34.18
N PRO A 149 -10.37 14.34 -35.53
CA PRO A 149 -11.54 14.67 -36.36
C PRO A 149 -12.27 13.46 -36.92
N ASP A 150 -11.75 12.25 -36.83
CA ASP A 150 -12.27 11.06 -37.47
C ASP A 150 -13.36 10.36 -36.65
N ASP A 151 -14.04 9.38 -37.27
CA ASP A 151 -15.03 8.55 -36.56
C ASP A 151 -14.42 7.82 -35.39
N GLY A 152 -15.00 8.00 -34.19
CA GLY A 152 -14.49 7.47 -32.95
C GLY A 152 -13.43 8.36 -32.27
N GLU A 153 -13.06 9.48 -32.87
CA GLU A 153 -12.25 10.53 -32.29
C GLU A 153 -13.13 11.72 -31.89
N PHE A 154 -12.68 12.54 -30.95
CA PHE A 154 -13.46 13.63 -30.40
C PHE A 154 -12.69 14.93 -30.35
N SER A 155 -13.39 16.05 -30.57
CA SER A 155 -12.87 17.39 -30.31
C SER A 155 -13.89 18.18 -29.45
N SER A 156 -13.52 18.48 -28.22
CA SER A 156 -14.38 19.19 -27.25
C SER A 156 -15.80 18.58 -27.13
N PRO A 157 -15.96 17.29 -26.82
CA PRO A 157 -17.29 16.70 -26.65
C PRO A 157 -17.99 17.31 -25.45
N THR A 158 -19.22 17.82 -25.64
CA THR A 158 -19.96 18.59 -24.62
C THR A 158 -21.21 17.90 -24.09
N GLY A 159 -21.67 16.84 -24.73
CA GLY A 159 -22.89 16.15 -24.32
C GLY A 159 -22.86 14.66 -24.63
N LEU A 160 -23.50 13.88 -23.75
CA LEU A 160 -23.70 12.45 -23.93
C LEU A 160 -25.10 12.07 -23.50
N THR A 161 -25.78 11.23 -24.29
CA THR A 161 -27.05 10.62 -23.93
C THR A 161 -27.10 9.16 -24.36
N LEU A 162 -28.04 8.41 -23.80
CA LEU A 162 -28.30 7.01 -24.15
C LEU A 162 -29.72 6.87 -24.70
N ASP A 163 -29.88 5.99 -25.67
CA ASP A 163 -31.21 5.54 -26.07
C ASP A 163 -31.69 4.35 -25.21
N LYS A 164 -32.93 3.92 -25.40
CA LYS A 164 -33.53 2.79 -24.68
C LYS A 164 -32.82 1.45 -24.91
N ASP A 165 -32.05 1.33 -25.97
CA ASP A 165 -31.29 0.11 -26.33
C ASP A 165 -29.85 0.14 -25.80
N GLY A 166 -29.46 1.25 -25.12
CA GLY A 166 -28.14 1.47 -24.51
C GLY A 166 -27.10 2.00 -25.49
N ASN A 167 -27.50 2.46 -26.69
CA ASN A 167 -26.56 3.13 -27.58
C ASN A 167 -26.25 4.54 -27.03
N MET A 168 -25.02 4.95 -27.19
CA MET A 168 -24.53 6.27 -26.75
C MET A 168 -24.53 7.25 -27.91
N TYR A 169 -24.95 8.48 -27.65
CA TYR A 169 -24.85 9.59 -28.61
C TYR A 169 -23.99 10.67 -27.96
N VAL A 170 -22.92 11.04 -28.64
CA VAL A 170 -21.95 12.05 -28.16
C VAL A 170 -22.04 13.27 -29.05
N ALA A 171 -22.30 14.44 -28.46
CA ALA A 171 -22.19 15.71 -29.16
C ALA A 171 -20.72 16.12 -29.23
N ASP A 172 -20.11 15.97 -30.38
CA ASP A 172 -18.74 16.27 -30.68
C ASP A 172 -18.64 17.68 -31.26
N THR A 173 -18.53 18.67 -30.35
CA THR A 173 -18.89 20.06 -30.66
C THR A 173 -17.97 20.70 -31.68
N ASP A 174 -16.65 20.60 -31.52
CA ASP A 174 -15.70 21.24 -32.45
C ASP A 174 -15.59 20.49 -33.76
N ASN A 175 -15.96 19.22 -33.81
CA ASN A 175 -16.11 18.47 -35.06
C ASN A 175 -17.48 18.65 -35.70
N HIS A 176 -18.39 19.46 -35.11
CA HIS A 176 -19.76 19.75 -35.62
C HIS A 176 -20.57 18.51 -35.91
N SER A 177 -20.42 17.45 -35.11
CA SER A 177 -21.03 16.15 -35.35
C SER A 177 -21.73 15.56 -34.13
N ILE A 178 -22.62 14.61 -34.37
CA ILE A 178 -23.13 13.72 -33.33
C ILE A 178 -22.70 12.31 -33.71
N GLN A 179 -21.91 11.70 -32.88
CA GLN A 179 -21.42 10.34 -33.07
C GLN A 179 -22.28 9.36 -32.27
N LYS A 180 -22.66 8.25 -32.91
CA LYS A 180 -23.44 7.17 -32.31
C LYS A 180 -22.54 5.96 -32.08
N PHE A 181 -22.57 5.41 -30.89
CA PHE A 181 -21.86 4.19 -30.52
C PHE A 181 -22.84 3.15 -29.98
N SER A 182 -22.60 1.88 -30.28
CA SER A 182 -23.27 0.80 -29.58
C SER A 182 -22.92 0.76 -28.11
N LYS A 183 -23.69 0.02 -27.31
CA LYS A 183 -23.38 -0.23 -25.88
C LYS A 183 -21.97 -0.80 -25.62
N ASP A 184 -21.33 -1.36 -26.65
CA ASP A 184 -19.97 -1.93 -26.55
C ASP A 184 -18.91 -0.95 -27.12
N GLY A 185 -19.26 0.32 -27.34
CA GLY A 185 -18.33 1.36 -27.79
C GLY A 185 -17.91 1.28 -29.27
N LYS A 186 -18.76 0.68 -30.13
CA LYS A 186 -18.49 0.52 -31.57
C LYS A 186 -19.46 1.34 -32.39
#